data_66cce2e336c8bfa55e7187f8e22a5da5
#
_entry.id   66cce2e336c8bfa55e7187f8e22a5da5
#
_cell.length_a   1.000
_cell.length_b   1.000
_cell.length_c   1.000
_cell.angle_alpha   90.00
_cell.angle_beta   90.00
_cell.angle_gamma   90.00
#
_symmetry.space_group_name_H-M   'P 1'
#
loop_
_entity.id
_entity.type
_entity.pdbx_description
1 polymer ?
#
loop_
_entity_poly.entity_id
_entity_poly.type
_entity_poly.pdbx_seq_one_letter_code
_entity_poly.pdbx_strand_id
1 'polypeptide(L)'
;MIGPKISLRLLGVLALITFAGTANAEPYLAAQMGLKCVQCHVNPTGGGMRTVFGNTFAQTQLAAKKIGSDEDLWTGQVMKFLSVGGNARANYSFSDVPHQSSTNDFAVEEARAYLDFGVIPNRLSVYIDQRFAPGNSTNLEANIRYWISENSIYVKAGRMYQPFGYRFEDDNAFVRQMSGFNMQAPDEGFEVGFESGSWTTQVAISNGTGGAPEVDDGKQIVARTEYVGAAWRAGVSGAGNHTDAGDRLGAGVFGAVRAGPVTFLGEVDYFDDDSIGVDGRKLMASLVEADWKVRQGHNVKLTFEWLEPDTDVDEDEQTRTSLLYEWSPIQFIQLRGGVRMYDGIPQNDVQNRTQAFVQLHGFF
;
A
#
# COMPACT_ATOMS: atom_id res chain seq x y z
N MET A 1 27.86 33.30 -33.89
CA MET A 1 27.37 31.92 -33.76
C MET A 1 27.08 31.69 -32.28
N ILE A 2 25.84 31.90 -31.87
CA ILE A 2 25.39 31.77 -30.47
C ILE A 2 24.61 30.46 -30.45
N GLY A 3 25.22 29.40 -29.90
CA GLY A 3 24.55 28.12 -29.69
C GLY A 3 23.57 28.19 -28.50
N PRO A 4 22.41 27.58 -28.57
CA PRO A 4 21.46 27.59 -27.47
C PRO A 4 21.99 26.68 -26.35
N LYS A 5 22.32 27.28 -25.22
CA LYS A 5 22.44 26.56 -23.93
C LYS A 5 21.03 26.22 -23.47
N ILE A 6 20.47 25.12 -23.97
CA ILE A 6 19.26 24.51 -23.40
C ILE A 6 19.70 23.95 -22.06
N SER A 7 19.25 24.61 -21.01
CA SER A 7 19.71 24.39 -19.66
C SER A 7 19.29 23.01 -19.15
N LEU A 8 20.25 22.28 -18.62
CA LEU A 8 20.09 21.03 -17.87
C LEU A 8 19.08 21.13 -16.72
N ARG A 9 18.61 22.35 -16.43
CA ARG A 9 17.60 22.65 -15.39
C ARG A 9 16.18 22.18 -15.74
N LEU A 10 15.84 21.97 -17.02
CA LEU A 10 14.51 21.48 -17.41
C LEU A 10 14.37 19.95 -17.24
N LEU A 11 15.46 19.21 -17.29
CA LEU A 11 15.43 17.75 -17.04
C LEU A 11 15.29 17.42 -15.55
N GLY A 12 15.81 18.29 -14.67
CA GLY A 12 15.64 18.11 -13.22
C GLY A 12 14.21 18.38 -12.71
N VAL A 13 13.49 19.26 -13.38
CA VAL A 13 12.09 19.59 -13.01
C VAL A 13 11.10 18.51 -13.49
N LEU A 14 11.40 17.80 -14.57
CA LEU A 14 10.56 16.70 -15.05
C LEU A 14 10.68 15.42 -14.20
N ALA A 15 11.78 15.25 -13.47
CA ALA A 15 11.98 14.09 -12.58
C ALA A 15 11.29 14.25 -11.21
N LEU A 16 10.80 15.45 -10.87
CA LEU A 16 10.15 15.78 -9.60
C LEU A 16 8.62 15.56 -9.61
N ILE A 17 8.02 15.17 -10.75
CA ILE A 17 6.55 15.09 -10.89
C ILE A 17 5.99 13.65 -10.69
N THR A 18 6.81 12.64 -10.41
CA THR A 18 6.36 11.24 -10.45
C THR A 18 6.24 10.52 -9.09
N PHE A 19 6.15 11.21 -7.96
CA PHE A 19 5.91 10.54 -6.67
C PHE A 19 4.60 10.99 -6.02
N ALA A 20 3.48 10.67 -6.67
CA ALA A 20 2.18 10.67 -6.02
C ALA A 20 1.92 9.25 -5.49
N GLY A 21 2.27 9.01 -4.24
CA GLY A 21 1.96 7.76 -3.56
C GLY A 21 0.45 7.62 -3.37
N THR A 22 -0.08 6.47 -3.71
CA THR A 22 -1.48 6.11 -3.55
C THR A 22 -1.59 5.02 -2.49
N ALA A 23 -2.59 5.10 -1.63
CA ALA A 23 -2.70 4.11 -0.61
C ALA A 23 -4.14 3.78 -0.22
N ASN A 24 -4.41 2.57 0.28
CA ASN A 24 -5.74 2.12 0.62
C ASN A 24 -5.80 1.12 1.77
N ALA A 25 -4.75 0.92 2.52
CA ALA A 25 -4.77 -0.01 3.65
C ALA A 25 -4.16 0.64 4.89
N GLU A 26 -4.86 0.49 6.00
CA GLU A 26 -4.41 0.87 7.32
C GLU A 26 -4.30 -0.40 8.18
N PRO A 27 -3.15 -1.09 8.17
CA PRO A 27 -2.96 -2.35 8.87
C PRO A 27 -3.22 -2.26 10.38
N TYR A 28 -2.97 -1.08 10.98
CA TYR A 28 -3.19 -0.86 12.41
C TYR A 28 -4.66 -1.07 12.83
N LEU A 29 -5.63 -0.72 11.97
CA LEU A 29 -7.06 -0.94 12.28
C LEU A 29 -7.38 -2.42 12.43
N ALA A 30 -6.87 -3.25 11.52
CA ALA A 30 -7.03 -4.69 11.58
C ALA A 30 -6.33 -5.28 12.80
N ALA A 31 -5.11 -4.81 13.12
CA ALA A 31 -4.35 -5.23 14.29
C ALA A 31 -5.04 -4.83 15.60
N GLN A 32 -5.57 -3.60 15.68
CA GLN A 32 -6.29 -3.12 16.85
C GLN A 32 -7.55 -3.93 17.16
N MET A 33 -8.20 -4.46 16.12
CA MET A 33 -9.44 -5.21 16.27
C MET A 33 -9.23 -6.73 16.30
N GLY A 34 -8.02 -7.23 16.08
CA GLY A 34 -7.74 -8.67 15.94
C GLY A 34 -8.41 -9.29 14.71
N LEU A 35 -8.50 -8.53 13.61
CA LEU A 35 -9.20 -8.91 12.39
C LEU A 35 -8.21 -9.26 11.27
N LYS A 36 -8.60 -10.16 10.38
CA LYS A 36 -7.92 -10.43 9.12
C LYS A 36 -8.30 -9.37 8.08
N CYS A 37 -7.40 -9.10 7.12
CA CYS A 37 -7.66 -8.13 6.05
C CYS A 37 -8.88 -8.50 5.20
N VAL A 38 -9.09 -9.79 4.93
CA VAL A 38 -10.21 -10.34 4.15
C VAL A 38 -11.59 -10.05 4.78
N GLN A 39 -11.66 -9.76 6.08
CA GLN A 39 -12.92 -9.40 6.71
C GLN A 39 -13.41 -8.01 6.28
N CYS A 40 -12.48 -7.07 6.10
CA CYS A 40 -12.80 -5.69 5.71
C CYS A 40 -12.63 -5.41 4.21
N HIS A 41 -11.80 -6.18 3.51
CA HIS A 41 -11.46 -5.96 2.11
C HIS A 41 -11.79 -7.15 1.22
N VAL A 42 -12.16 -6.87 -0.03
CA VAL A 42 -12.35 -7.90 -1.06
C VAL A 42 -11.02 -8.57 -1.38
N ASN A 43 -9.92 -7.81 -1.40
CA ASN A 43 -8.58 -8.35 -1.52
C ASN A 43 -8.11 -8.94 -0.17
N PRO A 44 -7.75 -10.23 -0.10
CA PRO A 44 -7.35 -10.89 1.14
C PRO A 44 -6.10 -10.30 1.83
N THR A 45 -5.22 -9.63 1.09
CA THR A 45 -4.05 -8.94 1.66
C THR A 45 -4.36 -7.50 2.09
N GLY A 46 -5.60 -7.04 1.91
CA GLY A 46 -6.04 -5.69 2.25
C GLY A 46 -6.01 -4.73 1.07
N GLY A 47 -6.51 -3.52 1.30
CA GLY A 47 -6.62 -2.48 0.28
C GLY A 47 -7.78 -2.68 -0.70
N GLY A 48 -7.97 -1.71 -1.59
CA GLY A 48 -9.03 -1.72 -2.58
C GLY A 48 -10.44 -1.68 -1.97
N MET A 49 -11.38 -2.33 -2.63
CA MET A 49 -12.79 -2.34 -2.25
C MET A 49 -13.03 -2.94 -0.87
N ARG A 50 -13.92 -2.33 -0.11
CA ARG A 50 -14.39 -2.84 1.19
C ARG A 50 -15.51 -3.86 1.01
N THR A 51 -15.53 -4.85 1.90
CA THR A 51 -16.68 -5.77 2.06
C THR A 51 -17.84 -5.04 2.73
N VAL A 52 -19.00 -5.69 2.83
CA VAL A 52 -20.15 -5.22 3.61
C VAL A 52 -19.73 -4.90 5.05
N PHE A 53 -18.94 -5.79 5.67
CA PHE A 53 -18.41 -5.56 7.02
C PHE A 53 -17.46 -4.36 7.07
N GLY A 54 -16.52 -4.24 6.12
CA GLY A 54 -15.58 -3.12 6.04
C GLY A 54 -16.30 -1.77 5.89
N ASN A 55 -17.32 -1.70 5.04
CA ASN A 55 -18.15 -0.50 4.89
C ASN A 55 -18.94 -0.16 6.16
N THR A 56 -19.52 -1.17 6.82
CA THR A 56 -20.22 -0.98 8.10
C THR A 56 -19.26 -0.48 9.18
N PHE A 57 -18.08 -1.09 9.30
CA PHE A 57 -17.03 -0.67 10.24
C PHE A 57 -16.60 0.78 10.02
N ALA A 58 -16.37 1.17 8.77
CA ALA A 58 -15.96 2.52 8.42
C ALA A 58 -16.99 3.57 8.84
N GLN A 59 -18.27 3.26 8.74
CA GLN A 59 -19.35 4.17 9.09
C GLN A 59 -19.63 4.23 10.60
N THR A 60 -19.45 3.12 11.33
CA THR A 60 -19.92 3.01 12.72
C THR A 60 -18.79 3.03 13.75
N GLN A 61 -17.59 2.59 13.39
CA GLN A 61 -16.46 2.44 14.31
C GLN A 61 -15.30 3.39 13.99
N LEU A 62 -15.07 3.69 12.70
CA LEU A 62 -14.01 4.61 12.28
C LEU A 62 -14.47 6.06 12.41
N ALA A 63 -15.63 6.42 11.88
CA ALA A 63 -16.15 7.79 11.90
C ALA A 63 -16.46 8.28 13.32
N ALA A 64 -16.09 9.53 13.63
CA ALA A 64 -16.42 10.17 14.91
C ALA A 64 -17.93 10.34 15.10
N LYS A 65 -18.64 10.60 14.00
CA LYS A 65 -20.11 10.75 13.97
C LYS A 65 -20.67 10.13 12.69
N LYS A 66 -21.75 9.39 12.80
CA LYS A 66 -22.58 8.97 11.67
C LYS A 66 -23.69 10.00 11.42
N ILE A 67 -23.87 10.39 10.16
CA ILE A 67 -24.99 11.21 9.70
C ILE A 67 -26.06 10.26 9.11
N GLY A 68 -27.31 10.52 9.37
CA GLY A 68 -28.43 9.66 8.95
C GLY A 68 -28.87 8.67 10.05
N SER A 69 -29.83 7.81 9.74
CA SER A 69 -30.35 6.81 10.68
C SER A 69 -29.40 5.62 10.78
N ASP A 70 -29.54 4.80 11.84
CA ASP A 70 -28.74 3.59 12.00
C ASP A 70 -29.12 2.50 10.99
N GLU A 71 -30.27 2.63 10.36
CA GLU A 71 -30.76 1.73 9.30
C GLU A 71 -30.18 2.07 7.92
N ASP A 72 -29.69 3.33 7.73
CA ASP A 72 -29.15 3.81 6.46
C ASP A 72 -27.64 3.53 6.38
N LEU A 73 -27.26 2.25 6.25
CA LEU A 73 -25.87 1.85 6.07
C LEU A 73 -25.58 1.57 4.59
N TRP A 74 -24.58 2.25 4.06
CA TRP A 74 -24.00 1.92 2.77
C TRP A 74 -23.18 0.63 2.90
N THR A 75 -23.58 -0.41 2.20
CA THR A 75 -22.91 -1.72 2.23
C THR A 75 -21.94 -1.93 1.05
N GLY A 76 -21.97 -1.04 0.06
CA GLY A 76 -21.31 -1.24 -1.22
C GLY A 76 -22.15 -2.04 -2.22
N GLN A 77 -23.11 -2.82 -1.74
CA GLN A 77 -23.94 -3.69 -2.58
C GLN A 77 -25.08 -2.93 -3.22
N VAL A 78 -25.02 -2.71 -4.54
CA VAL A 78 -26.06 -2.03 -5.33
C VAL A 78 -27.04 -3.00 -5.95
N MET A 79 -26.62 -4.26 -6.19
CA MET A 79 -27.46 -5.39 -6.63
C MET A 79 -26.99 -6.65 -5.91
N LYS A 80 -27.81 -7.72 -5.91
CA LYS A 80 -27.44 -8.99 -5.27
C LYS A 80 -26.12 -9.58 -5.78
N PHE A 81 -25.72 -9.22 -6.98
CA PHE A 81 -24.52 -9.74 -7.66
C PHE A 81 -23.47 -8.65 -7.93
N LEU A 82 -23.75 -7.39 -7.59
CA LEU A 82 -22.85 -6.27 -7.91
C LEU A 82 -22.64 -5.41 -6.67
N SER A 83 -21.37 -5.26 -6.32
CA SER A 83 -20.92 -4.30 -5.31
C SER A 83 -20.02 -3.25 -5.97
N VAL A 84 -20.10 -2.03 -5.47
CA VAL A 84 -19.30 -0.89 -5.94
C VAL A 84 -18.65 -0.17 -4.76
N GLY A 85 -17.53 0.44 -5.03
CA GLY A 85 -16.83 1.28 -4.08
C GLY A 85 -15.99 2.34 -4.77
N GLY A 86 -15.46 3.24 -4.02
CA GLY A 86 -14.62 4.31 -4.57
C GLY A 86 -13.70 4.91 -3.53
N ASN A 87 -12.67 5.59 -4.03
CA ASN A 87 -11.66 6.26 -3.25
C ASN A 87 -11.18 7.51 -3.99
N ALA A 88 -11.13 8.65 -3.30
CA ALA A 88 -10.64 9.90 -3.85
C ALA A 88 -9.81 10.66 -2.81
N ARG A 89 -8.65 11.13 -3.21
CA ARG A 89 -7.72 11.89 -2.35
C ARG A 89 -7.23 13.13 -3.04
N ALA A 90 -7.29 14.24 -2.33
CA ALA A 90 -6.72 15.50 -2.75
C ALA A 90 -5.79 16.02 -1.65
N ASN A 91 -4.60 16.43 -2.04
CA ASN A 91 -3.55 16.90 -1.15
C ASN A 91 -3.25 18.37 -1.39
N TYR A 92 -2.89 19.06 -0.33
CA TYR A 92 -2.01 20.21 -0.35
C TYR A 92 -0.71 19.82 0.34
N SER A 93 0.40 19.94 -0.34
CA SER A 93 1.72 19.60 0.18
C SER A 93 2.67 20.80 0.13
N PHE A 94 3.54 20.88 1.12
CA PHE A 94 4.67 21.79 1.19
C PHE A 94 5.94 20.94 1.32
N SER A 95 6.95 21.24 0.55
CA SER A 95 8.25 20.58 0.59
C SER A 95 9.37 21.61 0.68
N ASP A 96 10.24 21.44 1.65
CA ASP A 96 11.46 22.21 1.86
C ASP A 96 12.64 21.27 1.65
N VAL A 97 13.43 21.58 0.62
CA VAL A 97 14.62 20.82 0.22
C VAL A 97 15.83 21.71 0.49
N PRO A 98 16.85 21.24 1.21
CA PRO A 98 18.07 22.02 1.45
C PRO A 98 18.64 22.62 0.14
N HIS A 99 19.14 23.84 0.21
CA HIS A 99 19.75 24.58 -0.90
C HIS A 99 18.82 24.83 -2.12
N GLN A 100 17.52 24.57 -1.99
CA GLN A 100 16.52 24.82 -3.04
C GLN A 100 15.39 25.71 -2.50
N SER A 101 14.64 26.33 -3.40
CA SER A 101 13.42 27.05 -3.00
C SER A 101 12.36 26.05 -2.56
N SER A 102 11.71 26.30 -1.43
CA SER A 102 10.57 25.50 -0.99
C SER A 102 9.44 25.54 -2.02
N THR A 103 8.72 24.44 -2.14
CA THR A 103 7.62 24.26 -3.09
C THR A 103 6.34 23.93 -2.36
N ASN A 104 5.22 24.29 -2.95
CA ASN A 104 3.89 23.86 -2.50
C ASN A 104 3.02 23.51 -3.70
N ASP A 105 2.12 22.56 -3.52
CA ASP A 105 1.30 22.04 -4.60
C ASP A 105 -0.06 21.52 -4.10
N PHE A 106 -1.09 21.69 -4.95
CA PHE A 106 -2.37 21.00 -4.83
C PHE A 106 -2.41 19.88 -5.86
N ALA A 107 -2.62 18.66 -5.40
CA ALA A 107 -2.67 17.50 -6.27
C ALA A 107 -3.89 16.61 -5.98
N VAL A 108 -4.45 16.02 -7.02
CA VAL A 108 -5.29 14.82 -6.87
C VAL A 108 -4.35 13.64 -6.76
N GLU A 109 -4.21 13.10 -5.56
CA GLU A 109 -3.31 11.98 -5.31
C GLU A 109 -3.90 10.67 -5.81
N GLU A 110 -5.21 10.52 -5.69
CA GLU A 110 -5.91 9.32 -6.11
C GLU A 110 -7.37 9.60 -6.45
N ALA A 111 -7.84 8.94 -7.51
CA ALA A 111 -9.27 8.73 -7.78
C ALA A 111 -9.45 7.33 -8.34
N ARG A 112 -10.17 6.45 -7.63
CA ARG A 112 -10.38 5.04 -7.99
C ARG A 112 -11.83 4.65 -7.88
N ALA A 113 -12.24 3.72 -8.74
CA ALA A 113 -13.51 3.02 -8.62
C ALA A 113 -13.29 1.51 -8.59
N TYR A 114 -14.11 0.85 -7.81
CA TYR A 114 -14.09 -0.58 -7.59
C TYR A 114 -15.39 -1.23 -8.01
N LEU A 115 -15.30 -2.39 -8.64
CA LEU A 115 -16.42 -3.24 -8.97
C LEU A 115 -16.12 -4.67 -8.52
N ASP A 116 -17.05 -5.32 -7.81
CA ASP A 116 -17.02 -6.76 -7.53
C ASP A 116 -18.32 -7.38 -8.01
N PHE A 117 -18.19 -8.24 -9.02
CA PHE A 117 -19.32 -8.91 -9.67
C PHE A 117 -19.36 -10.37 -9.25
N GLY A 118 -20.31 -10.72 -8.40
CA GLY A 118 -20.56 -12.08 -7.95
C GLY A 118 -21.31 -12.91 -8.99
N VAL A 119 -20.56 -13.68 -9.79
CA VAL A 119 -21.12 -14.58 -10.81
C VAL A 119 -21.86 -15.77 -10.18
N ILE A 120 -21.25 -16.35 -9.14
CA ILE A 120 -21.86 -17.39 -8.30
C ILE A 120 -21.75 -16.90 -6.86
N PRO A 121 -22.85 -16.71 -6.14
CA PRO A 121 -22.83 -16.21 -4.77
C PRO A 121 -21.84 -16.96 -3.89
N ASN A 122 -20.99 -16.22 -3.17
CA ASN A 122 -19.95 -16.72 -2.25
C ASN A 122 -18.92 -17.68 -2.88
N ARG A 123 -18.91 -17.83 -4.21
CA ARG A 123 -18.03 -18.78 -4.89
C ARG A 123 -17.17 -18.16 -5.98
N LEU A 124 -17.79 -17.47 -6.92
CA LEU A 124 -17.10 -16.93 -8.09
C LEU A 124 -17.39 -15.45 -8.22
N SER A 125 -16.35 -14.63 -8.20
CA SER A 125 -16.46 -13.20 -8.46
C SER A 125 -15.42 -12.73 -9.48
N VAL A 126 -15.75 -11.61 -10.13
CA VAL A 126 -14.85 -10.81 -10.98
C VAL A 126 -14.65 -9.48 -10.30
N TYR A 127 -13.41 -9.14 -10.00
CA TYR A 127 -13.05 -7.90 -9.34
C TYR A 127 -12.29 -6.98 -10.29
N ILE A 128 -12.62 -5.68 -10.27
CA ILE A 128 -11.95 -4.64 -11.04
C ILE A 128 -11.66 -3.47 -10.11
N ASP A 129 -10.42 -2.98 -10.17
CA ASP A 129 -9.92 -1.78 -9.53
C ASP A 129 -9.31 -0.87 -10.58
N GLN A 130 -9.98 0.25 -10.85
CA GLN A 130 -9.59 1.20 -11.87
C GLN A 130 -9.22 2.54 -11.27
N ARG A 131 -7.99 2.98 -11.47
CA ARG A 131 -7.52 4.33 -11.16
C ARG A 131 -7.77 5.27 -12.33
N PHE A 132 -8.27 6.47 -12.03
CA PHE A 132 -8.55 7.53 -13.00
C PHE A 132 -7.62 8.73 -12.83
N ALA A 133 -7.04 8.93 -11.65
CA ALA A 133 -6.09 9.99 -11.34
C ALA A 133 -5.12 9.49 -10.24
N PRO A 134 -3.90 10.03 -10.16
CA PRO A 134 -3.30 11.01 -11.07
C PRO A 134 -2.89 10.37 -12.40
N GLY A 135 -2.66 11.23 -13.41
CA GLY A 135 -2.20 10.79 -14.74
C GLY A 135 -3.27 10.09 -15.55
N ASN A 136 -2.84 9.13 -16.36
CA ASN A 136 -3.74 8.35 -17.22
C ASN A 136 -4.51 7.30 -16.42
N SER A 137 -5.71 6.96 -16.93
CA SER A 137 -6.49 5.85 -16.38
C SER A 137 -5.70 4.53 -16.48
N THR A 138 -5.57 3.84 -15.34
CA THR A 138 -4.76 2.62 -15.21
C THR A 138 -5.56 1.55 -14.48
N ASN A 139 -5.60 0.35 -15.04
CA ASN A 139 -6.15 -0.80 -14.35
C ASN A 139 -5.13 -1.30 -13.33
N LEU A 140 -5.52 -1.35 -12.06
CA LEU A 140 -4.68 -1.81 -10.97
C LEU A 140 -4.95 -3.28 -10.63
N GLU A 141 -6.22 -3.69 -10.60
CA GLU A 141 -6.58 -5.10 -10.48
C GLU A 141 -7.72 -5.43 -11.45
N ALA A 142 -7.61 -6.57 -12.12
CA ALA A 142 -8.65 -7.19 -12.92
C ALA A 142 -8.50 -8.70 -12.82
N ASN A 143 -9.26 -9.33 -11.93
CA ASN A 143 -9.08 -10.73 -11.65
C ASN A 143 -10.39 -11.48 -11.43
N ILE A 144 -10.33 -12.79 -11.61
CA ILE A 144 -11.38 -13.73 -11.27
C ILE A 144 -10.93 -14.48 -10.03
N ARG A 145 -11.80 -14.58 -9.03
CA ARG A 145 -11.57 -15.33 -7.80
C ARG A 145 -12.64 -16.40 -7.62
N TYR A 146 -12.19 -17.63 -7.35
CA TYR A 146 -13.06 -18.76 -7.07
C TYR A 146 -12.74 -19.36 -5.71
N TRP A 147 -13.73 -19.41 -4.81
CA TRP A 147 -13.65 -20.09 -3.53
C TRP A 147 -13.94 -21.57 -3.71
N ILE A 148 -12.90 -22.42 -3.62
CA ILE A 148 -13.01 -23.89 -3.65
C ILE A 148 -13.79 -24.36 -2.42
N SER A 149 -13.42 -23.82 -1.25
CA SER A 149 -14.14 -23.97 0.01
C SER A 149 -14.48 -22.58 0.53
N GLU A 150 -15.75 -22.34 0.83
CA GLU A 150 -16.26 -21.03 1.23
C GLU A 150 -15.45 -20.46 2.40
N ASN A 151 -14.94 -19.26 2.23
CA ASN A 151 -14.11 -18.52 3.19
C ASN A 151 -12.86 -19.27 3.71
N SER A 152 -12.38 -20.30 2.99
CA SER A 152 -11.23 -21.07 3.43
C SER A 152 -10.14 -21.19 2.37
N ILE A 153 -10.46 -21.67 1.17
CA ILE A 153 -9.49 -21.88 0.09
C ILE A 153 -10.01 -21.21 -1.17
N TYR A 154 -9.20 -20.38 -1.78
CA TYR A 154 -9.52 -19.75 -3.05
C TYR A 154 -8.37 -19.86 -4.06
N VAL A 155 -8.72 -19.73 -5.32
CA VAL A 155 -7.80 -19.44 -6.42
C VAL A 155 -8.19 -18.11 -7.04
N LYS A 156 -7.19 -17.35 -7.48
CA LYS A 156 -7.37 -16.06 -8.13
C LYS A 156 -6.47 -16.01 -9.35
N ALA A 157 -6.96 -15.45 -10.47
CA ALA A 157 -6.23 -15.33 -11.71
C ALA A 157 -6.51 -13.99 -12.37
N GLY A 158 -5.49 -13.38 -12.96
CA GLY A 158 -5.54 -12.09 -13.65
C GLY A 158 -4.53 -11.10 -13.07
N ARG A 159 -4.82 -9.80 -13.28
CA ARG A 159 -3.99 -8.71 -12.75
C ARG A 159 -4.30 -8.48 -11.28
N MET A 160 -3.28 -8.49 -10.44
CA MET A 160 -3.45 -8.44 -8.98
C MET A 160 -2.20 -7.91 -8.27
N TYR A 161 -2.38 -7.40 -7.08
CA TYR A 161 -1.27 -7.10 -6.18
C TYR A 161 -0.68 -8.39 -5.62
N GLN A 162 0.64 -8.46 -5.61
CA GLN A 162 1.38 -9.61 -5.09
C GLN A 162 1.32 -9.65 -3.55
N PRO A 163 1.22 -10.83 -2.93
CA PRO A 163 1.09 -10.99 -1.48
C PRO A 163 2.44 -10.92 -0.79
N PHE A 164 2.89 -9.70 -0.42
CA PHE A 164 4.15 -9.50 0.30
C PHE A 164 3.94 -8.45 1.43
N GLY A 165 4.42 -8.73 2.63
CA GLY A 165 4.40 -7.85 3.79
C GLY A 165 3.04 -7.27 4.16
N TYR A 166 3.04 -6.11 4.80
CA TYR A 166 1.85 -5.29 4.99
C TYR A 166 1.57 -4.42 3.76
N ARG A 167 0.30 -4.20 3.49
CA ARG A 167 -0.14 -3.24 2.49
C ARG A 167 -0.43 -1.90 3.19
N PHE A 168 0.56 -1.04 3.22
CA PHE A 168 0.44 0.29 3.80
C PHE A 168 -0.34 1.24 2.89
N GLU A 169 -0.93 2.26 3.50
CA GLU A 169 -1.53 3.37 2.77
C GLU A 169 -0.46 4.24 2.09
N ASP A 170 0.71 4.39 2.70
CA ASP A 170 1.83 5.13 2.14
C ASP A 170 2.67 4.24 1.22
N ASP A 171 2.41 4.31 -0.09
CA ASP A 171 3.21 3.63 -1.10
C ASP A 171 4.66 4.13 -1.17
N ASN A 172 4.93 5.31 -0.58
CA ASN A 172 6.29 5.85 -0.46
C ASN A 172 7.02 5.30 0.79
N ALA A 173 6.42 4.43 1.56
CA ALA A 173 7.11 3.73 2.63
C ALA A 173 8.32 2.97 2.07
N PHE A 174 9.47 3.09 2.74
CA PHE A 174 10.71 2.52 2.23
C PHE A 174 10.61 1.01 2.01
N VAL A 175 9.93 0.28 2.89
CA VAL A 175 9.65 -1.15 2.70
C VAL A 175 8.84 -1.43 1.43
N ARG A 176 7.97 -0.51 1.00
CA ARG A 176 7.17 -0.66 -0.24
C ARG A 176 7.95 -0.25 -1.49
N GLN A 177 8.73 0.82 -1.40
CA GLN A 177 9.57 1.27 -2.52
C GLN A 177 10.70 0.28 -2.81
N MET A 178 11.42 -0.15 -1.79
CA MET A 178 12.54 -1.06 -1.91
C MET A 178 12.09 -2.45 -2.38
N SER A 179 11.04 -2.99 -1.79
CA SER A 179 10.53 -4.31 -2.17
C SER A 179 9.88 -4.33 -3.57
N GLY A 180 9.36 -3.20 -4.07
CA GLY A 180 8.58 -3.12 -5.30
C GLY A 180 7.15 -3.66 -5.17
N PHE A 181 6.77 -4.22 -4.01
CA PHE A 181 5.43 -4.74 -3.75
C PHE A 181 4.51 -3.65 -3.21
N ASN A 182 4.18 -2.69 -4.05
CA ASN A 182 3.33 -1.54 -3.75
C ASN A 182 2.04 -1.53 -4.58
N MET A 183 1.17 -0.58 -4.33
CA MET A 183 -0.10 -0.46 -5.04
C MET A 183 0.02 0.14 -6.45
N GLN A 184 1.23 0.47 -6.91
CA GLN A 184 1.52 0.96 -8.26
C GLN A 184 2.00 -0.17 -9.19
N ALA A 185 2.41 -1.31 -8.65
CA ALA A 185 3.03 -2.42 -9.35
C ALA A 185 2.22 -3.73 -9.21
N PRO A 186 0.94 -3.76 -9.65
CA PRO A 186 0.22 -5.02 -9.79
C PRO A 186 0.81 -5.85 -10.94
N ASP A 187 0.63 -7.15 -10.92
CA ASP A 187 1.16 -8.03 -11.95
C ASP A 187 0.15 -9.10 -12.37
N GLU A 188 0.30 -9.66 -13.56
CA GLU A 188 -0.55 -10.72 -14.09
C GLU A 188 -0.07 -12.09 -13.64
N GLY A 189 -0.99 -12.90 -13.09
CA GLY A 189 -0.63 -14.22 -12.61
C GLY A 189 -1.77 -15.01 -11.97
N PHE A 190 -1.37 -15.97 -11.15
CA PHE A 190 -2.26 -16.83 -10.37
C PHE A 190 -1.89 -16.77 -8.90
N GLU A 191 -2.89 -16.84 -8.04
CA GLU A 191 -2.72 -16.91 -6.59
C GLU A 191 -3.60 -18.02 -6.01
N VAL A 192 -3.05 -18.76 -5.07
CA VAL A 192 -3.80 -19.66 -4.19
C VAL A 192 -3.74 -19.09 -2.79
N GLY A 193 -4.90 -18.97 -2.15
CA GLY A 193 -5.01 -18.45 -0.80
C GLY A 193 -5.71 -19.43 0.14
N PHE A 194 -5.27 -19.41 1.38
CA PHE A 194 -5.79 -20.22 2.47
C PHE A 194 -6.14 -19.32 3.67
N GLU A 195 -7.40 -19.37 4.06
CA GLU A 195 -7.97 -18.60 5.16
C GLU A 195 -8.61 -19.56 6.17
N SER A 196 -7.94 -19.90 7.25
CA SER A 196 -8.48 -20.85 8.23
C SER A 196 -8.14 -20.45 9.66
N GLY A 197 -9.17 -20.34 10.51
CA GLY A 197 -8.99 -19.91 11.89
C GLY A 197 -8.20 -18.60 11.97
N SER A 198 -7.09 -18.61 12.69
CA SER A 198 -6.19 -17.47 12.82
C SER A 198 -5.17 -17.32 11.67
N TRP A 199 -5.05 -18.30 10.78
CA TRP A 199 -4.07 -18.32 9.71
C TRP A 199 -4.60 -17.73 8.41
N THR A 200 -3.74 -16.99 7.73
CA THR A 200 -3.90 -16.54 6.34
C THR A 200 -2.60 -16.82 5.60
N THR A 201 -2.69 -17.46 4.44
CA THR A 201 -1.53 -17.80 3.60
C THR A 201 -1.87 -17.58 2.15
N GLN A 202 -1.00 -16.92 1.39
CA GLN A 202 -1.12 -16.71 -0.04
C GLN A 202 0.18 -17.14 -0.72
N VAL A 203 0.05 -17.76 -1.88
CA VAL A 203 1.17 -18.04 -2.80
C VAL A 203 0.74 -17.61 -4.19
N ALA A 204 1.52 -16.76 -4.82
CA ALA A 204 1.28 -16.26 -6.17
C ALA A 204 2.44 -16.59 -7.07
N ILE A 205 2.13 -16.85 -8.34
CA ILE A 205 3.07 -16.88 -9.47
C ILE A 205 2.62 -15.84 -10.49
N SER A 206 3.53 -15.00 -10.95
CA SER A 206 3.24 -13.91 -11.88
C SER A 206 4.40 -13.71 -12.87
N ASN A 207 4.22 -12.75 -13.79
CA ASN A 207 5.27 -12.40 -14.74
C ASN A 207 6.52 -11.82 -14.08
N GLY A 208 6.37 -11.07 -12.98
CA GLY A 208 7.50 -10.43 -12.30
C GLY A 208 7.86 -9.06 -12.87
N THR A 209 6.99 -8.53 -13.73
CA THR A 209 7.24 -7.27 -14.46
C THR A 209 6.67 -6.03 -13.77
N GLY A 210 5.92 -6.22 -12.63
CA GLY A 210 5.21 -5.13 -11.98
C GLY A 210 4.15 -4.48 -12.88
N GLY A 211 3.56 -5.26 -13.79
CA GLY A 211 2.53 -4.84 -14.73
C GLY A 211 3.04 -4.20 -16.01
N ALA A 212 4.36 -4.18 -16.24
CA ALA A 212 4.93 -3.89 -17.55
C ALA A 212 4.70 -5.08 -18.51
N PRO A 213 4.81 -4.89 -19.83
CA PRO A 213 4.77 -5.99 -20.77
C PRO A 213 5.85 -7.02 -20.48
N GLU A 214 5.52 -8.30 -20.59
CA GLU A 214 6.46 -9.41 -20.51
C GLU A 214 7.46 -9.36 -21.68
N VAL A 215 8.74 -9.50 -21.39
CA VAL A 215 9.83 -9.41 -22.38
C VAL A 215 10.78 -10.62 -22.35
N ASP A 216 10.64 -11.49 -21.33
CA ASP A 216 11.39 -12.73 -21.18
C ASP A 216 10.48 -13.87 -20.71
N ASP A 217 10.98 -15.07 -20.45
CA ASP A 217 10.22 -16.21 -19.95
C ASP A 217 10.39 -16.44 -18.44
N GLY A 218 11.06 -15.52 -17.76
CA GLY A 218 11.17 -15.50 -16.31
C GLY A 218 9.84 -15.37 -15.59
N LYS A 219 9.81 -15.83 -14.33
CA LYS A 219 8.59 -15.73 -13.50
C LYS A 219 8.95 -15.41 -12.07
N GLN A 220 8.01 -14.70 -11.45
CA GLN A 220 8.05 -14.36 -10.04
C GLN A 220 7.17 -15.29 -9.23
N ILE A 221 7.68 -15.74 -8.08
CA ILE A 221 6.90 -16.45 -7.07
C ILE A 221 6.95 -15.60 -5.79
N VAL A 222 5.77 -15.35 -5.21
CA VAL A 222 5.65 -14.62 -3.94
C VAL A 222 4.80 -15.45 -2.99
N ALA A 223 5.23 -15.57 -1.75
CA ALA A 223 4.51 -16.26 -0.71
C ALA A 223 4.43 -15.39 0.57
N ARG A 224 3.28 -15.41 1.21
CA ARG A 224 3.04 -14.73 2.48
C ARG A 224 2.23 -15.63 3.41
N THR A 225 2.62 -15.68 4.67
CA THR A 225 1.80 -16.33 5.70
C THR A 225 1.78 -15.46 6.96
N GLU A 226 0.64 -15.44 7.63
CA GLU A 226 0.41 -14.64 8.82
C GLU A 226 -0.51 -15.36 9.81
N TYR A 227 -0.16 -15.28 11.09
CA TYR A 227 -1.04 -15.62 12.20
C TYR A 227 -1.66 -14.37 12.81
N VAL A 228 -2.98 -14.36 12.97
CA VAL A 228 -3.75 -13.26 13.54
C VAL A 228 -4.38 -13.69 14.85
N GLY A 229 -3.85 -13.17 15.95
CA GLY A 229 -4.41 -13.31 17.29
C GLY A 229 -5.29 -12.13 17.69
N ALA A 230 -5.87 -12.17 18.89
CA ALA A 230 -6.79 -11.14 19.38
C ALA A 230 -6.10 -9.79 19.68
N ALA A 231 -4.81 -9.80 20.04
CA ALA A 231 -4.05 -8.61 20.43
C ALA A 231 -2.68 -8.52 19.76
N TRP A 232 -2.31 -9.46 18.92
CA TRP A 232 -1.05 -9.48 18.19
C TRP A 232 -1.20 -10.25 16.88
N ARG A 233 -0.34 -9.96 15.94
CA ARG A 233 -0.22 -10.69 14.69
C ARG A 233 1.24 -10.75 14.26
N ALA A 234 1.63 -11.79 13.55
CA ALA A 234 2.97 -11.93 13.02
C ALA A 234 2.95 -12.75 11.73
N GLY A 235 3.81 -12.39 10.81
CA GLY A 235 3.88 -13.05 9.51
C GLY A 235 5.27 -12.97 8.90
N VAL A 236 5.43 -13.74 7.84
CA VAL A 236 6.63 -13.76 7.01
C VAL A 236 6.22 -13.72 5.54
N SER A 237 7.10 -13.17 4.72
CA SER A 237 6.96 -13.13 3.26
C SER A 237 8.26 -13.59 2.62
N GLY A 238 8.15 -14.17 1.42
CA GLY A 238 9.28 -14.49 0.57
C GLY A 238 8.93 -14.22 -0.88
N ALA A 239 9.91 -13.82 -1.67
CA ALA A 239 9.78 -13.55 -3.09
C ALA A 239 11.01 -14.04 -3.83
N GLY A 240 10.82 -14.59 -5.03
CA GLY A 240 11.88 -14.87 -5.98
C GLY A 240 11.40 -14.47 -7.36
N ASN A 241 12.18 -13.66 -8.07
CA ASN A 241 11.94 -13.28 -9.44
C ASN A 241 13.16 -13.65 -10.28
N HIS A 242 12.92 -14.39 -11.35
CA HIS A 242 13.96 -14.76 -12.31
C HIS A 242 13.74 -13.99 -13.60
N THR A 243 14.78 -13.34 -14.11
CA THR A 243 14.74 -12.56 -15.36
C THR A 243 16.04 -12.72 -16.13
N ASP A 244 16.05 -12.37 -17.42
CA ASP A 244 17.27 -12.34 -18.22
C ASP A 244 18.33 -11.34 -17.69
N ALA A 245 17.92 -10.35 -16.89
CA ALA A 245 18.81 -9.36 -16.28
C ALA A 245 19.47 -9.86 -14.99
N GLY A 246 18.94 -10.92 -14.36
CA GLY A 246 19.42 -11.47 -13.11
C GLY A 246 18.29 -11.96 -12.20
N ASP A 247 18.65 -12.61 -11.13
CA ASP A 247 17.74 -13.10 -10.10
C ASP A 247 17.52 -12.04 -9.02
N ARG A 248 16.31 -12.00 -8.47
CA ARG A 248 15.99 -11.21 -7.30
C ARG A 248 15.31 -12.07 -6.25
N LEU A 249 15.95 -12.21 -5.09
CA LEU A 249 15.45 -12.99 -3.96
C LEU A 249 15.15 -12.05 -2.79
N GLY A 250 14.00 -12.22 -2.15
CA GLY A 250 13.60 -11.39 -1.03
C GLY A 250 12.90 -12.15 0.07
N ALA A 251 13.06 -11.66 1.30
CA ALA A 251 12.35 -12.14 2.46
C ALA A 251 11.97 -10.97 3.37
N GLY A 252 10.84 -11.11 4.06
CA GLY A 252 10.36 -10.11 5.01
C GLY A 252 9.72 -10.74 6.22
N VAL A 253 9.79 -10.05 7.34
CA VAL A 253 9.08 -10.37 8.57
C VAL A 253 8.25 -9.16 8.99
N PHE A 254 7.02 -9.39 9.43
CA PHE A 254 6.14 -8.30 9.83
C PHE A 254 5.24 -8.72 10.99
N GLY A 255 4.78 -7.75 11.75
CA GLY A 255 3.91 -8.05 12.88
C GLY A 255 3.34 -6.80 13.51
N ALA A 256 2.34 -6.99 14.38
CA ALA A 256 1.76 -5.93 15.18
C ALA A 256 1.33 -6.42 16.54
N VAL A 257 1.27 -5.51 17.51
CA VAL A 257 0.74 -5.75 18.84
C VAL A 257 -0.12 -4.58 19.30
N ARG A 258 -1.28 -4.89 19.88
CA ARG A 258 -2.15 -3.91 20.53
C ARG A 258 -1.83 -3.79 22.01
N ALA A 259 -1.56 -2.59 22.46
CA ALA A 259 -1.37 -2.23 23.88
C ALA A 259 -2.40 -1.16 24.28
N GLY A 260 -3.61 -1.60 24.67
CA GLY A 260 -4.73 -0.70 24.96
C GLY A 260 -5.18 0.11 23.75
N PRO A 261 -5.12 1.45 23.79
CA PRO A 261 -5.50 2.31 22.65
C PRO A 261 -4.38 2.48 21.62
N VAL A 262 -3.19 1.93 21.87
CA VAL A 262 -2.05 2.04 20.97
C VAL A 262 -1.82 0.71 20.27
N THR A 263 -1.59 0.78 18.96
CA THR A 263 -1.15 -0.35 18.15
C THR A 263 0.26 -0.07 17.64
N PHE A 264 1.17 -0.98 17.90
CA PHE A 264 2.51 -0.97 17.32
C PHE A 264 2.54 -1.97 16.18
N LEU A 265 3.14 -1.59 15.07
CA LEU A 265 3.41 -2.50 13.96
C LEU A 265 4.82 -2.28 13.42
N GLY A 266 5.34 -3.29 12.74
CA GLY A 266 6.64 -3.22 12.13
C GLY A 266 6.79 -4.22 11.01
N GLU A 267 7.72 -3.92 10.12
CA GLU A 267 8.13 -4.75 9.00
C GLU A 267 9.62 -4.55 8.75
N VAL A 268 10.31 -5.64 8.40
CA VAL A 268 11.72 -5.63 7.96
C VAL A 268 11.81 -6.52 6.74
N ASP A 269 12.34 -5.98 5.66
CA ASP A 269 12.51 -6.64 4.38
C ASP A 269 13.98 -6.61 3.95
N TYR A 270 14.45 -7.72 3.37
CA TYR A 270 15.76 -7.85 2.77
C TYR A 270 15.61 -8.42 1.36
N PHE A 271 16.39 -7.87 0.41
CA PHE A 271 16.46 -8.33 -0.96
C PHE A 271 17.90 -8.43 -1.44
N ASP A 272 18.20 -9.53 -2.13
CA ASP A 272 19.40 -9.73 -2.94
C ASP A 272 18.97 -9.65 -4.40
N ASP A 273 19.47 -8.67 -5.15
CA ASP A 273 18.97 -8.29 -6.47
C ASP A 273 20.13 -8.18 -7.47
N ASP A 274 20.37 -9.29 -8.18
CA ASP A 274 21.40 -9.39 -9.22
C ASP A 274 21.05 -8.61 -10.49
N SER A 275 19.80 -8.15 -10.63
CA SER A 275 19.34 -7.40 -11.81
C SER A 275 19.77 -5.91 -11.78
N ILE A 276 20.27 -5.43 -10.62
CA ILE A 276 20.66 -4.03 -10.43
C ILE A 276 22.18 -3.87 -10.56
N GLY A 277 22.61 -3.11 -11.55
CA GLY A 277 24.04 -2.81 -11.73
C GLY A 277 24.82 -3.97 -12.36
N VAL A 278 26.13 -4.05 -12.09
CA VAL A 278 27.01 -5.12 -12.63
C VAL A 278 27.24 -6.21 -11.59
N ASP A 279 27.27 -5.83 -10.32
CA ASP A 279 27.60 -6.72 -9.19
C ASP A 279 26.38 -7.09 -8.34
N GLY A 280 25.17 -6.69 -8.78
CA GLY A 280 23.95 -6.83 -7.99
C GLY A 280 23.88 -5.82 -6.83
N ARG A 281 22.87 -5.91 -6.00
CA ARG A 281 22.71 -5.15 -4.75
C ARG A 281 21.99 -5.93 -3.68
N LYS A 282 22.40 -5.72 -2.45
CA LYS A 282 21.71 -6.23 -1.27
C LYS A 282 21.04 -5.08 -0.54
N LEU A 283 19.72 -5.07 -0.55
CA LEU A 283 18.91 -3.99 -0.03
C LEU A 283 18.22 -4.42 1.26
N MET A 284 18.11 -3.50 2.21
CA MET A 284 17.35 -3.72 3.44
C MET A 284 16.51 -2.50 3.77
N ALA A 285 15.24 -2.74 4.16
CA ALA A 285 14.38 -1.67 4.67
C ALA A 285 13.64 -2.13 5.92
N SER A 286 13.35 -1.17 6.79
CA SER A 286 12.51 -1.40 7.96
C SER A 286 11.55 -0.26 8.20
N LEU A 287 10.43 -0.60 8.85
CA LEU A 287 9.42 0.35 9.28
C LEU A 287 8.93 -0.05 10.67
N VAL A 288 8.82 0.93 11.55
CA VAL A 288 8.13 0.80 12.84
C VAL A 288 7.12 1.93 12.95
N GLU A 289 5.89 1.58 13.32
CA GLU A 289 4.78 2.52 13.43
C GLU A 289 4.05 2.35 14.76
N ALA A 290 3.68 3.46 15.38
CA ALA A 290 2.82 3.52 16.56
C ALA A 290 1.57 4.34 16.24
N ASP A 291 0.41 3.69 16.32
CA ASP A 291 -0.89 4.29 16.10
C ASP A 291 -1.64 4.43 17.40
N TRP A 292 -1.91 5.65 17.81
CA TRP A 292 -2.67 5.93 19.00
C TRP A 292 -4.10 6.36 18.66
N LYS A 293 -5.05 5.47 18.90
CA LYS A 293 -6.48 5.80 18.83
C LYS A 293 -6.86 6.68 20.02
N VAL A 294 -6.79 7.99 19.86
CA VAL A 294 -7.08 8.98 20.89
C VAL A 294 -8.54 8.85 21.37
N ARG A 295 -9.45 8.75 20.39
CA ARG A 295 -10.89 8.49 20.55
C ARG A 295 -11.46 8.06 19.19
N GLN A 296 -12.72 7.71 19.15
CA GLN A 296 -13.38 7.39 17.89
C GLN A 296 -13.26 8.55 16.89
N GLY A 297 -12.84 8.24 15.67
CA GLY A 297 -12.60 9.19 14.60
C GLY A 297 -11.26 9.92 14.65
N HIS A 298 -10.42 9.70 15.67
CA HIS A 298 -9.17 10.43 15.85
C HIS A 298 -8.00 9.48 16.12
N ASN A 299 -7.00 9.53 15.27
CA ASN A 299 -5.77 8.75 15.40
C ASN A 299 -4.54 9.67 15.29
N VAL A 300 -3.48 9.35 16.04
CA VAL A 300 -2.14 9.94 15.89
C VAL A 300 -1.19 8.82 15.52
N LYS A 301 -0.44 9.01 14.47
CA LYS A 301 0.49 8.03 13.91
C LYS A 301 1.91 8.58 13.98
N LEU A 302 2.83 7.82 14.53
CA LEU A 302 4.26 8.08 14.51
C LEU A 302 4.94 6.92 13.79
N THR A 303 5.67 7.21 12.71
CA THR A 303 6.37 6.20 11.91
C THR A 303 7.85 6.55 11.85
N PHE A 304 8.70 5.56 12.03
CA PHE A 304 10.12 5.62 11.74
C PHE A 304 10.48 4.56 10.70
N GLU A 305 11.23 4.95 9.70
CA GLU A 305 11.65 4.09 8.60
C GLU A 305 13.15 4.23 8.38
N TRP A 306 13.76 3.15 7.97
CA TRP A 306 15.16 3.07 7.61
C TRP A 306 15.30 2.26 6.32
N LEU A 307 16.14 2.73 5.42
CA LEU A 307 16.48 2.11 4.14
C LEU A 307 17.98 2.07 3.99
N GLU A 308 18.49 0.90 3.71
CA GLU A 308 19.85 0.63 3.25
C GLU A 308 19.76 0.25 1.77
N PRO A 309 20.13 1.16 0.86
CA PRO A 309 20.02 0.92 -0.57
C PRO A 309 21.02 -0.10 -1.10
N ASP A 310 22.16 -0.27 -0.41
CA ASP A 310 23.17 -1.29 -0.70
C ASP A 310 23.98 -1.61 0.56
N THR A 311 23.76 -2.77 1.16
CA THR A 311 24.44 -3.19 2.39
C THR A 311 25.97 -3.39 2.24
N ASP A 312 26.48 -3.36 1.01
CA ASP A 312 27.91 -3.44 0.71
C ASP A 312 28.56 -2.03 0.54
N VAL A 313 27.77 -0.94 0.71
CA VAL A 313 28.20 0.47 0.64
C VAL A 313 27.96 1.14 1.98
N ASP A 314 29.02 1.67 2.59
CA ASP A 314 28.91 2.40 3.87
C ASP A 314 28.35 3.81 3.65
N GLU A 315 27.56 4.32 4.61
CA GLU A 315 27.07 5.70 4.67
C GLU A 315 26.11 6.10 3.53
N ASP A 316 25.30 5.15 2.98
CA ASP A 316 24.27 5.45 1.97
C ASP A 316 22.84 5.30 2.52
N GLU A 317 22.69 4.99 3.80
CA GLU A 317 21.41 4.80 4.45
C GLU A 317 20.54 6.06 4.44
N GLN A 318 19.23 5.82 4.45
CA GLN A 318 18.22 6.86 4.51
C GLN A 318 17.23 6.58 5.65
N THR A 319 16.82 7.64 6.33
CA THR A 319 15.76 7.56 7.32
C THR A 319 14.60 8.47 7.00
N ARG A 320 13.41 8.10 7.49
CA ARG A 320 12.23 8.94 7.45
C ARG A 320 11.48 8.85 8.77
N THR A 321 11.26 9.99 9.41
CA THR A 321 10.39 10.11 10.57
C THR A 321 9.13 10.86 10.19
N SER A 322 7.96 10.30 10.52
CA SER A 322 6.66 10.89 10.17
C SER A 322 5.77 11.01 11.40
N LEU A 323 5.14 12.17 11.57
CA LEU A 323 4.08 12.37 12.56
C LEU A 323 2.82 12.83 11.84
N LEU A 324 1.75 12.05 11.96
CA LEU A 324 0.49 12.28 11.29
C LEU A 324 -0.67 12.33 12.29
N TYR A 325 -1.64 13.15 11.98
CA TYR A 325 -2.95 13.17 12.63
C TYR A 325 -4.03 12.84 11.62
N GLU A 326 -4.89 11.90 11.98
CA GLU A 326 -6.00 11.43 11.15
C GLU A 326 -7.32 11.71 11.87
N TRP A 327 -8.23 12.34 11.16
CA TRP A 327 -9.57 12.66 11.65
C TRP A 327 -10.63 12.21 10.66
N SER A 328 -11.49 11.31 11.10
CA SER A 328 -12.68 10.90 10.35
C SER A 328 -13.92 11.55 10.98
N PRO A 329 -14.28 12.81 10.60
CA PRO A 329 -15.36 13.55 11.24
C PRO A 329 -16.72 12.89 11.09
N ILE A 330 -16.97 12.36 9.89
CA ILE A 330 -18.19 11.67 9.50
C ILE A 330 -17.84 10.45 8.66
N GLN A 331 -18.82 9.56 8.43
CA GLN A 331 -18.62 8.43 7.52
C GLN A 331 -18.16 8.91 6.13
N PHE A 332 -17.30 8.13 5.50
CA PHE A 332 -16.76 8.33 4.14
C PHE A 332 -15.79 9.49 3.97
N ILE A 333 -15.52 10.27 5.01
CA ILE A 333 -14.60 11.41 4.97
C ILE A 333 -13.51 11.24 6.02
N GLN A 334 -12.27 11.37 5.59
CA GLN A 334 -11.10 11.45 6.46
C GLN A 334 -10.27 12.69 6.07
N LEU A 335 -9.82 13.42 7.07
CA LEU A 335 -8.83 14.48 6.96
C LEU A 335 -7.54 13.96 7.59
N ARG A 336 -6.45 14.10 6.88
CA ARG A 336 -5.11 13.73 7.37
C ARG A 336 -4.18 14.92 7.23
N GLY A 337 -3.29 15.07 8.17
CA GLY A 337 -2.24 16.08 8.07
C GLY A 337 -1.03 15.62 8.84
N GLY A 338 0.15 16.00 8.38
CA GLY A 338 1.37 15.59 9.04
C GLY A 338 2.62 16.21 8.48
N VAL A 339 3.71 15.86 9.14
CA VAL A 339 5.07 16.23 8.75
C VAL A 339 5.90 14.97 8.58
N ARG A 340 6.72 14.94 7.54
CA ARG A 340 7.73 13.92 7.26
C ARG A 340 9.09 14.59 7.20
N MET A 341 10.04 14.06 7.94
CA MET A 341 11.44 14.49 7.93
C MET A 341 12.28 13.36 7.37
N TYR A 342 13.02 13.66 6.34
CA TYR A 342 13.92 12.74 5.65
C TYR A 342 15.36 13.11 5.98
N ASP A 343 16.19 12.11 6.16
CA ASP A 343 17.62 12.23 6.33
C ASP A 343 18.31 11.13 5.51
N GLY A 344 19.33 11.51 4.74
CA GLY A 344 20.09 10.63 3.85
C GLY A 344 21.43 11.24 3.49
N ILE A 345 22.02 10.80 2.40
CA ILE A 345 23.37 11.25 2.02
C ILE A 345 23.43 12.76 1.77
N PRO A 346 24.49 13.44 2.27
CA PRO A 346 24.61 14.91 2.12
C PRO A 346 24.68 15.39 0.66
N GLN A 347 25.05 14.52 -0.28
CA GLN A 347 25.16 14.83 -1.70
C GLN A 347 23.81 14.85 -2.43
N ASN A 348 22.73 14.40 -1.78
CA ASN A 348 21.38 14.36 -2.34
C ASN A 348 20.41 15.17 -1.48
N ASP A 349 20.27 16.45 -1.79
CA ASP A 349 19.38 17.37 -1.05
C ASP A 349 17.94 16.85 -0.92
N VAL A 350 17.44 16.10 -1.91
CA VAL A 350 16.06 15.56 -1.90
C VAL A 350 15.87 14.51 -0.81
N GLN A 351 16.92 13.77 -0.45
CA GLN A 351 16.89 12.80 0.65
C GLN A 351 16.93 13.48 2.03
N ASN A 352 17.17 14.80 2.09
CA ASN A 352 17.27 15.59 3.34
C ASN A 352 16.12 16.59 3.47
N ARG A 353 14.99 16.35 2.79
CA ARG A 353 13.85 17.27 2.76
C ARG A 353 12.95 17.15 3.98
N THR A 354 12.27 18.24 4.29
CA THR A 354 11.09 18.23 5.18
C THR A 354 9.83 18.43 4.35
N GLN A 355 8.83 17.62 4.56
CA GLN A 355 7.54 17.69 3.89
C GLN A 355 6.40 17.82 4.90
N ALA A 356 5.50 18.76 4.66
CA ALA A 356 4.23 18.87 5.39
C ALA A 356 3.07 18.72 4.41
N PHE A 357 1.96 18.14 4.84
CA PHE A 357 0.80 17.96 3.97
C PHE A 357 -0.52 17.97 4.74
N VAL A 358 -1.58 18.30 4.01
CA VAL A 358 -2.97 18.10 4.41
C VAL A 358 -3.67 17.36 3.28
N GLN A 359 -4.41 16.31 3.61
CA GLN A 359 -5.13 15.47 2.68
C GLN A 359 -6.61 15.39 3.05
N LEU A 360 -7.46 15.57 2.06
CA LEU A 360 -8.87 15.19 2.11
C LEU A 360 -9.03 13.83 1.41
N HIS A 361 -9.57 12.87 2.12
CA HIS A 361 -9.81 11.52 1.64
C HIS A 361 -11.31 11.21 1.72
N GLY A 362 -11.93 10.96 0.57
CA GLY A 362 -13.29 10.46 0.43
C GLY A 362 -13.28 8.99 0.01
N PHE A 363 -14.13 8.15 0.64
CA PHE A 363 -14.18 6.72 0.35
C PHE A 363 -15.56 6.13 0.66
N PHE A 364 -15.96 5.10 -0.09
CA PHE A 364 -17.25 4.41 0.13
C PHE A 364 -17.22 2.96 -0.36
#